data_4fca9eee99d2bfeb0d696cceec9ca055
#
_entry.id   4fca9eee99d2bfeb0d696cceec9ca055
#
_cell.length_a   1.000
_cell.length_b   1.000
_cell.length_c   1.000
_cell.angle_alpha   90.00
_cell.angle_beta   90.00
_cell.angle_gamma   90.00
#
_symmetry.space_group_name_H-M   'P 1'
#
loop_
_entity.id
_entity.type
_entity.pdbx_description
1 polymer ?
#
loop_
_entity_poly.entity_id
_entity_poly.type
_entity_poly.pdbx_seq_one_letter_code
_entity_poly.pdbx_strand_id
1 'polypeptide(L)'
;MLDEVLISMEEENQEWAEEILAELDLTDFKDRHPMSLSGGQKQRVAIASAIASKRSILFFDEPTSGLDYKHMKEVANVLRQVRNTGITVYVITHDLELILDCCTDIVHFEDGSIIDQFPMDADGLEKIRNYFIKGVSVK
;
A
#
# COMPACT_ATOMS: atom_id res chain seq x y z
N MET A 1 -12.35 -1.57 -15.64
CA MET A 1 -11.75 -1.40 -14.30
C MET A 1 -12.73 -1.79 -13.21
N LEU A 2 -13.98 -1.32 -13.23
CA LEU A 2 -15.00 -1.77 -12.27
C LEU A 2 -15.10 -3.31 -12.23
N ASP A 3 -15.08 -3.97 -13.39
CA ASP A 3 -15.11 -5.44 -13.47
C ASP A 3 -13.95 -6.11 -12.73
N GLU A 4 -12.74 -5.53 -12.73
CA GLU A 4 -11.58 -6.06 -12.00
C GLU A 4 -11.82 -6.07 -10.48
N VAL A 5 -12.50 -5.04 -9.98
CA VAL A 5 -12.87 -4.94 -8.57
C VAL A 5 -13.99 -5.92 -8.23
N LEU A 6 -15.02 -6.00 -9.08
CA LEU A 6 -16.14 -6.93 -8.89
C LEU A 6 -15.70 -8.39 -8.87
N ILE A 7 -14.83 -8.80 -9.81
CA ILE A 7 -14.31 -10.18 -9.89
C ILE A 7 -13.52 -10.56 -8.63
N SER A 8 -12.93 -9.60 -7.92
CA SER A 8 -12.19 -9.86 -6.68
C SER A 8 -13.08 -10.11 -5.45
N MET A 9 -14.38 -9.84 -5.55
CA MET A 9 -15.37 -10.06 -4.48
C MET A 9 -15.84 -11.52 -4.47
N GLU A 10 -16.15 -12.05 -3.27
CA GLU A 10 -16.82 -13.36 -3.15
C GLU A 10 -18.28 -13.31 -3.64
N GLU A 11 -18.95 -12.18 -3.38
CA GLU A 11 -20.28 -11.84 -3.91
C GLU A 11 -20.18 -10.47 -4.55
N GLU A 12 -20.55 -10.36 -5.83
CA GLU A 12 -20.50 -9.10 -6.56
C GLU A 12 -21.44 -8.05 -5.92
N ASN A 13 -20.89 -6.92 -5.55
CA ASN A 13 -21.61 -5.77 -4.99
C ASN A 13 -21.13 -4.50 -5.69
N GLN A 14 -21.90 -4.05 -6.67
CA GLN A 14 -21.53 -2.91 -7.50
C GLN A 14 -21.46 -1.60 -6.70
N GLU A 15 -22.38 -1.37 -5.76
CA GLU A 15 -22.41 -0.15 -4.93
C GLU A 15 -21.13 -0.05 -4.11
N TRP A 16 -20.74 -1.14 -3.44
CA TRP A 16 -19.52 -1.17 -2.66
C TRP A 16 -18.24 -1.07 -3.53
N ALA A 17 -18.24 -1.68 -4.72
CA ALA A 17 -17.13 -1.51 -5.67
C ALA A 17 -16.96 -0.06 -6.12
N GLU A 18 -18.07 0.65 -6.36
CA GLU A 18 -18.05 2.06 -6.73
C GLU A 18 -17.60 2.95 -5.57
N GLU A 19 -17.97 2.64 -4.33
CA GLU A 19 -17.47 3.32 -3.12
C GLU A 19 -15.95 3.17 -3.00
N ILE A 20 -15.40 1.95 -3.15
CA ILE A 20 -13.96 1.70 -3.12
C ILE A 20 -13.25 2.52 -4.22
N LEU A 21 -13.79 2.53 -5.43
CA LEU A 21 -13.22 3.31 -6.54
C LEU A 21 -13.25 4.82 -6.27
N ALA A 22 -14.29 5.32 -5.60
CA ALA A 22 -14.40 6.72 -5.22
C ALA A 22 -13.35 7.11 -4.17
N GLU A 23 -13.14 6.27 -3.14
CA GLU A 23 -12.12 6.51 -2.11
C GLU A 23 -10.68 6.53 -2.68
N LEU A 24 -10.47 5.86 -3.81
CA LEU A 24 -9.19 5.77 -4.49
C LEU A 24 -9.01 6.75 -5.65
N ASP A 25 -9.90 7.73 -5.81
CA ASP A 25 -9.92 8.68 -6.94
C ASP A 25 -9.91 7.99 -8.32
N LEU A 26 -10.67 6.90 -8.45
CA LEU A 26 -10.74 6.09 -9.66
C LEU A 26 -12.10 6.16 -10.37
N THR A 27 -13.06 6.90 -9.85
CA THR A 27 -14.45 6.98 -10.37
C THR A 27 -14.49 7.34 -11.86
N ASP A 28 -13.71 8.34 -12.28
CA ASP A 28 -13.65 8.81 -13.67
C ASP A 28 -13.05 7.79 -14.65
N PHE A 29 -12.46 6.72 -14.12
CA PHE A 29 -11.79 5.69 -14.89
C PHE A 29 -12.52 4.35 -14.86
N LYS A 30 -13.67 4.25 -14.18
CA LYS A 30 -14.39 2.99 -13.93
C LYS A 30 -14.68 2.19 -15.21
N ASP A 31 -14.99 2.86 -16.32
CA ASP A 31 -15.30 2.25 -17.62
C ASP A 31 -14.08 2.06 -18.52
N ARG A 32 -12.88 2.47 -18.07
CA ARG A 32 -11.66 2.31 -18.86
C ARG A 32 -11.10 0.89 -18.77
N HIS A 33 -10.48 0.45 -19.86
CA HIS A 33 -9.75 -0.81 -19.86
C HIS A 33 -8.47 -0.69 -19.02
N PRO A 34 -8.13 -1.68 -18.17
CA PRO A 34 -6.95 -1.63 -17.27
C PRO A 34 -5.65 -1.29 -17.99
N MET A 35 -5.49 -1.75 -19.24
CA MET A 35 -4.28 -1.48 -20.03
C MET A 35 -4.10 0.00 -20.41
N SER A 36 -5.18 0.79 -20.42
CA SER A 36 -5.14 2.23 -20.74
C SER A 36 -4.80 3.11 -19.53
N LEU A 37 -4.65 2.53 -18.36
CA LEU A 37 -4.37 3.23 -17.12
C LEU A 37 -2.88 3.55 -16.98
N SER A 38 -2.56 4.67 -16.31
CA SER A 38 -1.19 4.97 -15.87
C SER A 38 -0.69 3.95 -14.84
N GLY A 39 0.62 3.90 -14.58
CA GLY A 39 1.21 3.02 -13.57
C GLY A 39 0.57 3.21 -12.19
N GLY A 40 0.42 4.46 -11.72
CA GLY A 40 -0.21 4.76 -10.43
C GLY A 40 -1.69 4.40 -10.38
N GLN A 41 -2.44 4.58 -11.49
CA GLN A 41 -3.82 4.14 -11.56
C GLN A 41 -3.95 2.61 -11.48
N LYS A 42 -3.10 1.86 -12.21
CA LYS A 42 -3.06 0.39 -12.14
C LYS A 42 -2.79 -0.10 -10.72
N GLN A 43 -1.88 0.55 -10.02
CA GLN A 43 -1.55 0.23 -8.64
C GLN A 43 -2.73 0.45 -7.69
N ARG A 44 -3.43 1.59 -7.83
CA ARG A 44 -4.65 1.86 -7.06
C ARG A 44 -5.78 0.86 -7.37
N VAL A 45 -5.91 0.40 -8.62
CA VAL A 45 -6.86 -0.67 -8.98
C VAL A 45 -6.51 -1.99 -8.29
N ALA A 46 -5.22 -2.35 -8.24
CA ALA A 46 -4.79 -3.55 -7.51
C ALA A 46 -5.12 -3.46 -6.01
N ILE A 47 -4.95 -2.28 -5.41
CA ILE A 47 -5.34 -2.01 -4.02
C ILE A 47 -6.87 -2.10 -3.87
N ALA A 48 -7.65 -1.51 -4.79
CA ALA A 48 -9.10 -1.61 -4.80
C ALA A 48 -9.59 -3.07 -4.81
N SER A 49 -9.00 -3.89 -5.67
CA SER A 49 -9.31 -5.32 -5.74
C SER A 49 -8.95 -6.06 -4.46
N ALA A 50 -7.83 -5.72 -3.83
CA ALA A 50 -7.43 -6.30 -2.54
C ALA A 50 -8.42 -5.94 -1.42
N ILE A 51 -8.87 -4.69 -1.34
CA ILE A 51 -9.91 -4.25 -0.38
C ILE A 51 -11.22 -4.98 -0.65
N ALA A 52 -11.63 -5.06 -1.92
CA ALA A 52 -12.88 -5.69 -2.34
C ALA A 52 -12.95 -7.19 -1.97
N SER A 53 -11.80 -7.85 -1.87
CA SER A 53 -11.70 -9.27 -1.47
C SER A 53 -12.08 -9.53 -0.01
N LYS A 54 -12.33 -8.50 0.81
CA LYS A 54 -12.68 -8.58 2.25
C LYS A 54 -11.75 -9.46 3.08
N ARG A 55 -10.48 -9.57 2.69
CA ARG A 55 -9.48 -10.32 3.46
C ARG A 55 -9.10 -9.55 4.71
N SER A 56 -8.87 -10.25 5.80
CA SER A 56 -8.44 -9.64 7.07
C SER A 56 -6.96 -9.23 7.07
N ILE A 57 -6.18 -9.77 6.14
CA ILE A 57 -4.74 -9.51 5.99
C ILE A 57 -4.44 -9.26 4.51
N LEU A 58 -3.71 -8.18 4.23
CA LEU A 58 -3.23 -7.82 2.90
C LEU A 58 -1.71 -7.68 2.91
N PHE A 59 -1.07 -8.14 1.84
CA PHE A 59 0.37 -7.98 1.59
C PHE A 59 0.58 -7.16 0.33
N PHE A 60 1.39 -6.11 0.43
CA PHE A 60 1.84 -5.31 -0.70
C PHE A 60 3.35 -5.39 -0.80
N ASP A 61 3.86 -5.80 -1.95
CA ASP A 61 5.27 -5.88 -2.25
C ASP A 61 5.67 -4.70 -3.14
N GLU A 62 6.55 -3.83 -2.60
CA GLU A 62 7.05 -2.61 -3.25
C GLU A 62 5.95 -1.75 -3.91
N PRO A 63 4.88 -1.35 -3.18
CA PRO A 63 3.71 -0.71 -3.77
C PRO A 63 3.99 0.69 -4.34
N THR A 64 5.15 1.28 -4.07
CA THR A 64 5.57 2.60 -4.56
C THR A 64 6.71 2.54 -5.57
N SER A 65 7.15 1.34 -5.95
CA SER A 65 8.25 1.17 -6.90
C SER A 65 7.98 1.88 -8.22
N GLY A 66 8.90 2.75 -8.64
CA GLY A 66 8.79 3.52 -9.88
C GLY A 66 7.79 4.67 -9.86
N LEU A 67 7.21 5.00 -8.70
CA LEU A 67 6.35 6.16 -8.54
C LEU A 67 7.16 7.40 -8.15
N ASP A 68 6.70 8.58 -8.59
CA ASP A 68 7.18 9.86 -8.07
C ASP A 68 6.58 10.13 -6.68
N TYR A 69 7.09 11.16 -6.01
CA TYR A 69 6.68 11.53 -4.64
C TYR A 69 5.17 11.76 -4.51
N LYS A 70 4.54 12.41 -5.49
CA LYS A 70 3.11 12.69 -5.46
C LYS A 70 2.29 11.40 -5.46
N HIS A 71 2.59 10.48 -6.38
CA HIS A 71 1.88 9.20 -6.49
C HIS A 71 2.17 8.27 -5.30
N MET A 72 3.40 8.32 -4.74
CA MET A 72 3.72 7.62 -3.50
C MET A 72 2.82 8.09 -2.34
N LYS A 73 2.61 9.42 -2.19
CA LYS A 73 1.71 9.99 -1.18
C LYS A 73 0.26 9.53 -1.35
N GLU A 74 -0.21 9.39 -2.58
CA GLU A 74 -1.53 8.85 -2.88
C GLU A 74 -1.64 7.39 -2.39
N VAL A 75 -0.65 6.56 -2.69
CA VAL A 75 -0.59 5.17 -2.19
C VAL A 75 -0.55 5.12 -0.67
N ALA A 76 0.30 5.92 -0.02
CA ALA A 76 0.38 5.98 1.45
C ALA A 76 -0.97 6.37 2.08
N ASN A 77 -1.69 7.33 1.48
CA ASN A 77 -3.02 7.72 1.95
C ASN A 77 -4.01 6.57 1.87
N VAL A 78 -4.02 5.83 0.74
CA VAL A 78 -4.86 4.66 0.56
C VAL A 78 -4.55 3.57 1.59
N LEU A 79 -3.28 3.26 1.82
CA LEU A 79 -2.87 2.27 2.82
C LEU A 79 -3.34 2.65 4.24
N ARG A 80 -3.29 3.96 4.58
CA ARG A 80 -3.85 4.45 5.85
C ARG A 80 -5.37 4.26 5.93
N GLN A 81 -6.11 4.54 4.86
CA GLN A 81 -7.55 4.32 4.80
C GLN A 81 -7.89 2.85 5.01
N VAL A 82 -7.21 1.95 4.29
CA VAL A 82 -7.38 0.49 4.42
C VAL A 82 -7.13 0.04 5.86
N ARG A 83 -6.03 0.48 6.48
CA ARG A 83 -5.74 0.19 7.89
C ARG A 83 -6.87 0.61 8.82
N ASN A 84 -7.49 1.77 8.58
CA ASN A 84 -8.58 2.28 9.40
C ASN A 84 -9.87 1.44 9.31
N THR A 85 -10.00 0.56 8.33
CA THR A 85 -11.10 -0.41 8.24
C THR A 85 -10.92 -1.65 9.13
N GLY A 86 -9.80 -1.76 9.84
CA GLY A 86 -9.46 -2.90 10.70
C GLY A 86 -8.73 -4.03 9.97
N ILE A 87 -8.39 -3.85 8.70
CA ILE A 87 -7.56 -4.78 7.93
C ILE A 87 -6.10 -4.64 8.34
N THR A 88 -5.43 -5.76 8.60
CA THR A 88 -3.99 -5.77 8.81
C THR A 88 -3.27 -5.69 7.47
N VAL A 89 -2.43 -4.66 7.31
CA VAL A 89 -1.68 -4.42 6.07
C VAL A 89 -0.19 -4.63 6.32
N TYR A 90 0.41 -5.55 5.58
CA TYR A 90 1.85 -5.72 5.51
C TYR A 90 2.38 -5.09 4.22
N VAL A 91 3.37 -4.22 4.35
CA VAL A 91 4.04 -3.58 3.22
C VAL A 91 5.50 -3.97 3.24
N ILE A 92 5.96 -4.63 2.18
CA ILE A 92 7.38 -4.92 1.96
C ILE A 92 7.92 -3.76 1.13
N THR A 93 8.88 -3.01 1.66
CA THR A 93 9.41 -1.84 0.97
C THR A 93 10.77 -1.42 1.51
N HIS A 94 11.53 -0.73 0.68
CA HIS A 94 12.74 0.00 1.04
C HIS A 94 12.53 1.54 0.92
N ASP A 95 11.31 2.00 0.74
CA ASP A 95 10.95 3.43 0.62
C ASP A 95 10.73 4.03 2.01
N LEU A 96 11.73 4.78 2.49
CA LEU A 96 11.68 5.45 3.80
C LEU A 96 10.51 6.42 3.91
N GLU A 97 10.20 7.17 2.85
CA GLU A 97 9.10 8.14 2.87
C GLU A 97 7.74 7.46 3.04
N LEU A 98 7.53 6.33 2.35
CA LEU A 98 6.33 5.51 2.53
C LEU A 98 6.23 5.00 3.98
N ILE A 99 7.32 4.47 4.52
CA ILE A 99 7.39 3.96 5.89
C ILE A 99 7.00 5.04 6.90
N LEU A 100 7.61 6.22 6.79
CA LEU A 100 7.36 7.35 7.68
C LEU A 100 5.93 7.88 7.58
N ASP A 101 5.30 7.73 6.42
CA ASP A 101 3.98 8.28 6.15
C ASP A 101 2.83 7.37 6.63
N CYS A 102 2.95 6.05 6.52
CA CYS A 102 1.81 5.17 6.76
C CYS A 102 2.05 3.97 7.68
N CYS A 103 3.28 3.58 7.98
CA CYS A 103 3.53 2.41 8.81
C CYS A 103 3.39 2.72 10.31
N THR A 104 2.87 1.76 11.07
CA THR A 104 2.73 1.83 12.54
C THR A 104 3.75 0.99 13.27
N ASP A 105 4.22 -0.06 12.60
CA ASP A 105 5.17 -1.03 13.15
C ASP A 105 6.16 -1.43 12.06
N ILE A 106 7.36 -1.76 12.46
CA ILE A 106 8.45 -2.19 11.59
C ILE A 106 8.86 -3.60 11.96
N VAL A 107 9.07 -4.41 10.93
CA VAL A 107 9.76 -5.70 11.03
C VAL A 107 10.98 -5.63 10.12
N HIS A 108 12.17 -5.64 10.70
CA HIS A 108 13.41 -5.55 9.95
C HIS A 108 13.96 -6.92 9.63
N PHE A 109 14.11 -7.20 8.34
CA PHE A 109 14.69 -8.43 7.81
C PHE A 109 16.11 -8.20 7.31
N GLU A 110 17.00 -9.10 7.65
CA GLU A 110 18.36 -9.17 7.12
C GLU A 110 18.75 -10.64 6.94
N ASP A 111 19.34 -11.00 5.80
CA ASP A 111 19.80 -12.35 5.47
C ASP A 111 18.75 -13.45 5.74
N GLY A 112 17.48 -13.18 5.43
CA GLY A 112 16.38 -14.14 5.58
C GLY A 112 15.87 -14.30 7.02
N SER A 113 16.32 -13.48 7.95
CA SER A 113 15.93 -13.52 9.36
C SER A 113 15.36 -12.19 9.84
N ILE A 114 14.41 -12.26 10.78
CA ILE A 114 13.94 -11.06 11.49
C ILE A 114 15.01 -10.72 12.54
N ILE A 115 15.58 -9.53 12.43
CA ILE A 115 16.62 -9.04 13.35
C ILE A 115 16.11 -8.00 14.33
N ASP A 116 15.04 -7.28 14.03
CA ASP A 116 14.39 -6.34 14.93
C ASP A 116 12.90 -6.19 14.60
N GLN A 117 12.10 -5.83 15.61
CA GLN A 117 10.70 -5.46 15.48
C GLN A 117 10.38 -4.36 16.49
N PHE A 118 9.77 -3.28 16.03
CA PHE A 118 9.47 -2.13 16.89
C PHE A 118 8.32 -1.28 16.36
N PRO A 119 7.57 -0.56 17.22
CA PRO A 119 6.56 0.41 16.82
C PRO A 119 7.21 1.68 16.26
N MET A 120 6.47 2.42 15.44
CA MET A 120 6.87 3.72 14.88
C MET A 120 6.55 4.87 15.86
N ASP A 121 7.02 4.76 17.09
CA ASP A 121 7.07 5.85 18.07
C ASP A 121 8.36 6.71 17.91
N ALA A 122 8.66 7.57 18.86
CA ALA A 122 9.85 8.44 18.80
C ALA A 122 11.15 7.65 18.69
N ASP A 123 11.28 6.55 19.43
CA ASP A 123 12.47 5.68 19.44
C ASP A 123 12.53 4.87 18.13
N GLY A 124 11.39 4.39 17.63
CA GLY A 124 11.29 3.69 16.37
C GLY A 124 11.66 4.56 15.16
N LEU A 125 11.26 5.84 15.17
CA LEU A 125 11.67 6.83 14.17
C LEU A 125 13.18 7.04 14.14
N GLU A 126 13.85 7.07 15.27
CA GLU A 126 15.31 7.17 15.34
C GLU A 126 15.97 5.88 14.83
N LYS A 127 15.47 4.72 15.22
CA LYS A 127 15.96 3.41 14.74
C LYS A 127 15.87 3.29 13.23
N ILE A 128 14.70 3.54 12.63
CA ILE A 128 14.52 3.39 11.19
C ILE A 128 15.42 4.32 10.40
N ARG A 129 15.58 5.58 10.82
CA ARG A 129 16.52 6.51 10.21
C ARG A 129 17.96 5.99 10.27
N ASN A 130 18.39 5.43 11.39
CA ASN A 130 19.72 4.87 11.54
C ASN A 130 19.97 3.66 10.62
N TYR A 131 18.97 2.79 10.40
CA TYR A 131 19.07 1.68 9.46
C TYR A 131 19.29 2.19 8.03
N PHE A 132 18.53 3.20 7.59
CA PHE A 132 18.68 3.78 6.26
C PHE A 132 20.00 4.54 6.08
N ILE A 133 20.49 5.26 7.10
CA ILE A 133 21.78 5.97 7.04
C ILE A 133 22.94 4.98 7.02
N LYS A 134 22.91 3.92 7.83
CA LYS A 134 23.98 2.90 7.86
C LYS A 134 24.01 2.06 6.59
N GLY A 135 22.87 1.77 5.96
CA GLY A 135 22.80 1.08 4.68
C GLY A 135 23.41 1.86 3.51
N VAL A 136 23.55 3.18 3.62
CA VAL A 136 24.24 4.03 2.63
C VAL A 136 25.77 4.04 2.81
N SER A 137 26.27 3.55 3.98
CA SER A 137 27.71 3.62 4.33
C SER A 137 28.50 2.37 3.96
N VAL A 138 27.94 1.39 3.24
CA VAL A 138 28.65 0.17 2.82
C VAL A 138 28.53 -0.01 1.31
N LYS A 139 29.28 0.81 0.55
CA LYS A 139 29.89 0.41 -0.74
C LYS A 139 31.11 1.28 -1.01
#